data_bcd4a0adf9a486244acf84b5a03226a2
#
_entry.id   bcd4a0adf9a486244acf84b5a03226a2
#
_cell.length_a   1.000
_cell.length_b   1.000
_cell.length_c   1.000
_cell.angle_alpha   90.00
_cell.angle_beta   90.00
_cell.angle_gamma   90.00
#
_symmetry.space_group_name_H-M   'P 1'
#
loop_
_entity.id
_entity.type
_entity.pdbx_description
1 polymer ?
#
loop_
_entity_poly.entity_id
_entity_poly.type
_entity_poly.pdbx_seq_one_letter_code
_entity_poly.pdbx_strand_id
1 'polypeptide(L)'
;MASKEFFPQRPKGMPMIYAYSDKNYPGLLKIGHTTIDVKTRVEQQYPIILPTKKPYKIVFAEPAIRNDGTSFMDHKIHERMRKLGIENPDGEWFKSSIDDLKASYIAVRDRTENIESRTEDFQMRPEQKDAVEKTILFYRDAKKEYPDRAPKFLWNAKMRFGKTFASYQLAKRMKFKKILVLTFKPAVESAWEEDLMTHIDFEGWQFISKKNGYRIDDLEESRPIVCFGSFQDLLGVDRETGGIKAKNEWVHTTNWDIVIFDEYHFGAWRDSAQKLFLKEDEDEYDALDIEKYKEDEADNAYNETFLPITTSYYLFLSGTPFRAINSGEFIEDQIFNWTYSDEQRAKENWVGS
;
A
#
# COMPACT_ATOMS: atom_id res chain seq x y z
N MET A 1 54.73 -8.20 25.71
CA MET A 1 54.35 -6.93 26.38
C MET A 1 53.15 -6.39 25.67
N ALA A 2 51.99 -6.49 26.30
CA ALA A 2 50.74 -5.94 25.73
C ALA A 2 50.82 -4.40 25.87
N SER A 3 50.69 -3.67 24.77
CA SER A 3 50.56 -2.23 24.77
C SER A 3 49.25 -1.87 25.51
N LYS A 4 49.41 -1.27 26.70
CA LYS A 4 48.25 -0.64 27.39
C LYS A 4 47.74 0.47 26.47
N GLU A 5 46.55 0.27 25.87
CA GLU A 5 45.84 1.38 25.26
C GLU A 5 45.61 2.45 26.32
N PHE A 6 46.20 3.62 26.11
CA PHE A 6 46.24 4.74 27.08
C PHE A 6 44.87 5.41 27.26
N PHE A 7 43.93 5.13 26.38
CA PHE A 7 42.56 5.65 26.44
C PHE A 7 41.57 4.50 26.38
N PRO A 8 40.67 4.38 27.36
CA PRO A 8 39.58 3.40 27.25
C PRO A 8 38.75 3.75 26.01
N GLN A 9 38.65 2.79 25.08
CA GLN A 9 37.76 2.93 23.94
C GLN A 9 36.33 3.10 24.48
N ARG A 10 35.71 4.25 24.23
CA ARG A 10 34.28 4.41 24.50
C ARG A 10 33.51 3.39 23.64
N PRO A 11 32.51 2.69 24.19
CA PRO A 11 31.68 1.83 23.39
C PRO A 11 31.13 2.67 22.24
N LYS A 12 31.43 2.27 21.00
CA LYS A 12 30.88 2.91 19.81
C LYS A 12 29.38 2.63 19.83
N GLY A 13 28.56 3.66 19.99
CA GLY A 13 27.13 3.57 19.86
C GLY A 13 26.74 3.15 18.43
N MET A 14 25.48 2.83 18.23
CA MET A 14 24.93 2.53 16.92
C MET A 14 25.16 3.73 15.98
N PRO A 15 25.74 3.52 14.78
CA PRO A 15 25.91 4.61 13.83
C PRO A 15 24.54 5.09 13.32
N MET A 16 24.36 6.41 13.31
CA MET A 16 23.10 7.06 12.94
C MET A 16 23.32 8.10 11.85
N ILE A 17 22.40 8.17 10.89
CA ILE A 17 22.20 9.34 10.05
C ILE A 17 21.17 10.22 10.72
N TYR A 18 21.46 11.50 10.81
CA TYR A 18 20.51 12.48 11.34
C TYR A 18 20.40 13.70 10.44
N ALA A 19 19.25 14.38 10.54
CA ALA A 19 19.10 15.70 9.97
C ALA A 19 18.31 16.60 10.91
N TYR A 20 18.63 17.89 10.82
CA TYR A 20 17.89 18.92 11.51
C TYR A 20 17.70 20.17 10.65
N SER A 21 16.62 20.88 10.90
CA SER A 21 16.38 22.22 10.38
C SER A 21 16.79 23.26 11.42
N ASP A 22 17.25 24.41 10.96
CA ASP A 22 17.58 25.57 11.80
C ASP A 22 16.75 26.77 11.37
N LYS A 23 16.20 27.51 12.33
CA LYS A 23 15.38 28.71 12.06
C LYS A 23 16.15 29.83 11.38
N ASN A 24 17.49 29.87 11.58
CA ASN A 24 18.36 30.85 10.95
C ASN A 24 18.67 30.53 9.48
N TYR A 25 18.39 29.30 9.05
CA TYR A 25 18.61 28.78 7.69
C TYR A 25 17.34 28.16 7.13
N PRO A 26 16.29 28.96 6.88
CA PRO A 26 14.99 28.44 6.45
C PRO A 26 15.10 27.70 5.11
N GLY A 27 14.44 26.54 5.02
CA GLY A 27 14.44 25.71 3.81
C GLY A 27 15.68 24.83 3.63
N LEU A 28 16.64 24.89 4.57
CA LEU A 28 17.81 24.02 4.55
C LEU A 28 17.70 22.94 5.62
N LEU A 29 18.21 21.75 5.28
CA LEU A 29 18.44 20.65 6.20
C LEU A 29 19.95 20.40 6.33
N LYS A 30 20.44 20.31 7.55
CA LYS A 30 21.78 19.79 7.81
C LYS A 30 21.71 18.30 8.02
N ILE A 31 22.48 17.54 7.24
CA ILE A 31 22.50 16.09 7.24
C ILE A 31 23.87 15.61 7.68
N GLY A 32 23.93 14.79 8.73
CA GLY A 32 25.18 14.31 9.29
C GLY A 32 25.13 12.88 9.80
N HIS A 33 26.29 12.39 10.20
CA HIS A 33 26.48 11.06 10.79
C HIS A 33 26.97 11.18 12.23
N THR A 34 26.57 10.23 13.08
CA THR A 34 27.06 10.18 14.46
C THR A 34 27.06 8.72 14.98
N THR A 35 27.94 8.46 15.96
CA THR A 35 27.96 7.23 16.76
C THR A 35 27.63 7.49 18.24
N ILE A 36 27.22 8.70 18.57
CA ILE A 36 26.69 9.08 19.89
C ILE A 36 25.21 9.47 19.72
N ASP A 37 24.54 9.68 20.84
CA ASP A 37 23.16 10.13 20.81
C ASP A 37 22.98 11.38 19.92
N VAL A 38 22.00 11.33 19.01
CA VAL A 38 21.76 12.37 17.98
C VAL A 38 21.50 13.73 18.62
N LYS A 39 20.70 13.77 19.71
CA LYS A 39 20.41 15.04 20.41
C LYS A 39 21.69 15.65 20.98
N THR A 40 22.50 14.85 21.64
CA THR A 40 23.81 15.26 22.16
C THR A 40 24.72 15.76 21.05
N ARG A 41 24.76 15.06 19.91
CA ARG A 41 25.57 15.46 18.76
C ARG A 41 25.14 16.79 18.18
N VAL A 42 23.85 17.03 18.02
CA VAL A 42 23.32 18.31 17.52
C VAL A 42 23.56 19.43 18.53
N GLU A 43 23.37 19.20 19.82
CA GLU A 43 23.64 20.17 20.88
C GLU A 43 25.11 20.64 20.90
N GLN A 44 26.06 19.76 20.63
CA GLN A 44 27.49 20.10 20.53
C GLN A 44 27.83 21.11 19.41
N GLN A 45 26.96 21.23 18.40
CA GLN A 45 27.16 22.19 17.30
C GLN A 45 26.68 23.61 17.67
N TYR A 46 26.01 23.74 18.80
CA TYR A 46 25.52 25.02 19.33
C TYR A 46 26.14 25.30 20.70
N PRO A 47 27.36 25.83 20.75
CA PRO A 47 28.10 26.02 22.01
C PRO A 47 27.43 26.98 23.00
N ILE A 48 26.51 27.82 22.49
CA ILE A 48 25.73 28.74 23.33
C ILE A 48 24.27 28.63 22.98
N ILE A 49 23.54 27.80 23.72
CA ILE A 49 22.07 27.65 23.58
C ILE A 49 21.39 28.19 24.83
N LEU A 50 20.49 29.15 24.66
CA LEU A 50 19.59 29.57 25.73
C LEU A 50 18.64 28.40 26.08
N PRO A 51 18.45 28.06 27.37
CA PRO A 51 17.66 26.87 27.80
C PRO A 51 16.25 26.84 27.25
N THR A 52 15.68 27.99 26.89
CA THR A 52 14.28 28.15 26.48
C THR A 52 14.04 28.25 24.96
N LYS A 53 15.11 28.40 24.14
CA LYS A 53 14.96 28.65 22.69
C LYS A 53 16.01 27.88 21.89
N LYS A 54 15.70 26.62 21.56
CA LYS A 54 16.52 25.88 20.61
C LYS A 54 16.25 26.41 19.19
N PRO A 55 17.27 26.84 18.43
CA PRO A 55 17.08 27.30 17.05
C PRO A 55 16.82 26.17 16.07
N TYR A 56 17.14 24.94 16.44
CA TYR A 56 17.05 23.76 15.60
C TYR A 56 15.89 22.83 15.98
N LYS A 57 15.50 22.00 15.02
CA LYS A 57 14.57 20.87 15.19
C LYS A 57 15.15 19.65 14.49
N ILE A 58 15.40 18.56 15.23
CA ILE A 58 15.78 17.27 14.64
C ILE A 58 14.54 16.74 13.90
N VAL A 59 14.69 16.45 12.61
CA VAL A 59 13.60 16.02 11.71
C VAL A 59 13.81 14.61 11.16
N PHE A 60 15.02 14.06 11.30
CA PHE A 60 15.36 12.73 10.85
C PHE A 60 16.43 12.13 11.76
N ALA A 61 16.30 10.84 12.12
CA ALA A 61 17.29 10.10 12.88
C ALA A 61 17.06 8.58 12.64
N GLU A 62 17.91 7.97 11.81
CA GLU A 62 17.79 6.56 11.43
C GLU A 62 19.14 5.85 11.50
N PRO A 63 19.18 4.51 11.73
CA PRO A 63 20.41 3.74 11.76
C PRO A 63 21.20 3.83 10.46
N ALA A 64 22.49 4.13 10.53
CA ALA A 64 23.39 4.13 9.37
C ALA A 64 23.89 2.71 9.03
N ILE A 65 22.96 1.75 8.95
CA ILE A 65 23.21 0.33 8.72
C ILE A 65 22.35 -0.14 7.56
N ARG A 66 22.96 -0.82 6.60
CA ARG A 66 22.27 -1.45 5.46
C ARG A 66 21.63 -2.76 5.85
N ASN A 67 20.74 -3.25 5.00
CA ASN A 67 20.07 -4.54 5.19
C ASN A 67 21.05 -5.74 5.22
N ASP A 68 22.25 -5.59 4.67
CA ASP A 68 23.34 -6.58 4.74
C ASP A 68 24.20 -6.47 6.01
N GLY A 69 23.83 -5.58 6.93
CA GLY A 69 24.54 -5.34 8.19
C GLY A 69 25.77 -4.40 8.06
N THR A 70 26.12 -3.95 6.87
CA THR A 70 27.24 -2.99 6.68
C THR A 70 26.82 -1.57 7.04
N SER A 71 27.72 -0.81 7.69
CA SER A 71 27.47 0.61 7.97
C SER A 71 27.79 1.50 6.77
N PHE A 72 27.23 2.70 6.77
CA PHE A 72 27.54 3.74 5.79
C PHE A 72 27.61 5.12 6.47
N MET A 73 28.22 6.07 5.79
CA MET A 73 28.40 7.43 6.27
C MET A 73 27.48 8.38 5.51
N ASP A 74 27.25 9.57 6.07
CA ASP A 74 26.45 10.65 5.49
C ASP A 74 26.85 11.05 4.08
N HIS A 75 28.15 11.03 3.75
CA HIS A 75 28.62 11.37 2.41
C HIS A 75 27.96 10.53 1.29
N LYS A 76 27.52 9.30 1.57
CA LYS A 76 26.77 8.49 0.60
C LYS A 76 25.39 9.06 0.30
N ILE A 77 24.74 9.59 1.32
CA ILE A 77 23.46 10.30 1.14
C ILE A 77 23.69 11.62 0.42
N HIS A 78 24.71 12.38 0.81
CA HIS A 78 25.07 13.62 0.13
C HIS A 78 25.38 13.41 -1.35
N GLU A 79 26.12 12.35 -1.70
CA GLU A 79 26.39 11.96 -3.07
C GLU A 79 25.09 11.66 -3.83
N ARG A 80 24.19 10.92 -3.22
CA ARG A 80 22.90 10.57 -3.81
C ARG A 80 22.05 11.82 -4.06
N MET A 81 21.93 12.69 -3.06
CA MET A 81 21.14 13.93 -3.16
C MET A 81 21.67 14.85 -4.26
N ARG A 82 22.99 14.97 -4.39
CA ARG A 82 23.60 15.74 -5.50
C ARG A 82 23.31 15.13 -6.87
N LYS A 83 23.33 13.78 -7.00
CA LYS A 83 22.94 13.08 -8.24
C LYS A 83 21.49 13.36 -8.63
N LEU A 84 20.61 13.55 -7.66
CA LEU A 84 19.21 13.94 -7.88
C LEU A 84 19.04 15.42 -8.20
N GLY A 85 20.13 16.21 -8.25
CA GLY A 85 20.07 17.64 -8.54
C GLY A 85 19.61 18.50 -7.36
N ILE A 86 19.59 17.94 -6.14
CA ILE A 86 19.22 18.69 -4.94
C ILE A 86 20.33 19.69 -4.61
N GLU A 87 19.98 20.97 -4.48
CA GLU A 87 20.91 22.06 -4.23
C GLU A 87 21.63 21.87 -2.89
N ASN A 88 22.98 21.93 -2.92
CA ASN A 88 23.85 21.81 -1.76
C ASN A 88 24.66 23.10 -1.60
N PRO A 89 24.13 24.10 -0.88
CA PRO A 89 24.78 25.39 -0.75
C PRO A 89 26.11 25.34 -0.03
N ASP A 90 26.25 24.48 0.98
CA ASP A 90 27.47 24.35 1.76
C ASP A 90 27.55 23.00 2.50
N GLY A 91 28.63 22.26 2.25
CA GLY A 91 29.02 21.05 2.99
C GLY A 91 27.90 20.04 3.24
N GLU A 92 27.42 19.99 4.50
CA GLU A 92 26.37 19.09 4.98
C GLU A 92 24.95 19.71 4.86
N TRP A 93 24.82 20.94 4.29
CA TRP A 93 23.55 21.63 4.16
C TRP A 93 22.93 21.46 2.78
N PHE A 94 21.68 21.05 2.75
CA PHE A 94 20.92 20.80 1.52
C PHE A 94 19.60 21.56 1.53
N LYS A 95 19.24 22.16 0.39
CA LYS A 95 17.92 22.73 0.17
C LYS A 95 16.97 21.62 -0.25
N SER A 96 16.42 20.96 0.74
CA SER A 96 15.75 19.66 0.59
C SER A 96 14.53 19.55 1.48
N SER A 97 13.55 18.77 1.04
CA SER A 97 12.48 18.29 1.89
C SER A 97 12.94 17.09 2.74
N ILE A 98 12.15 16.76 3.76
CA ILE A 98 12.37 15.54 4.55
C ILE A 98 12.17 14.30 3.67
N ASP A 99 11.26 14.37 2.70
CA ASP A 99 10.94 13.27 1.80
C ASP A 99 12.07 12.97 0.81
N ASP A 100 12.74 14.00 0.27
CA ASP A 100 13.95 13.82 -0.55
C ASP A 100 15.07 13.15 0.25
N LEU A 101 15.24 13.55 1.51
CA LEU A 101 16.20 12.90 2.40
C LEU A 101 15.86 11.45 2.67
N LYS A 102 14.59 11.15 3.01
CA LYS A 102 14.13 9.76 3.23
C LYS A 102 14.33 8.89 2.00
N ALA A 103 13.94 9.36 0.82
CA ALA A 103 14.12 8.66 -0.43
C ALA A 103 15.61 8.36 -0.71
N SER A 104 16.49 9.34 -0.47
CA SER A 104 17.93 9.19 -0.62
C SER A 104 18.52 8.21 0.41
N TYR A 105 18.05 8.26 1.66
CA TYR A 105 18.46 7.34 2.71
C TYR A 105 18.07 5.89 2.38
N ILE A 106 16.81 5.65 1.96
CA ILE A 106 16.32 4.33 1.57
C ILE A 106 17.16 3.78 0.41
N ALA A 107 17.41 4.59 -0.61
CA ALA A 107 18.23 4.20 -1.76
C ALA A 107 19.65 3.76 -1.36
N VAL A 108 20.30 4.49 -0.44
CA VAL A 108 21.64 4.14 0.06
C VAL A 108 21.62 2.91 0.95
N ARG A 109 20.63 2.79 1.84
CA ARG A 109 20.47 1.66 2.75
C ARG A 109 20.25 0.35 1.97
N ASP A 110 19.35 0.38 0.98
CA ASP A 110 18.93 -0.80 0.22
C ASP A 110 19.78 -1.03 -1.03
N ARG A 111 20.74 -0.14 -1.31
CA ARG A 111 21.56 -0.15 -2.53
C ARG A 111 20.73 -0.14 -3.82
N THR A 112 19.64 0.59 -3.81
CA THR A 112 18.71 0.74 -4.94
C THR A 112 18.81 2.14 -5.55
N GLU A 113 18.21 2.32 -6.72
CA GLU A 113 18.12 3.64 -7.35
C GLU A 113 16.76 4.26 -7.11
N ASN A 114 16.20 4.34 -6.06
CA ASN A 114 14.89 4.94 -5.79
C ASN A 114 14.55 6.15 -6.72
N ILE A 115 14.28 5.84 -8.00
CA ILE A 115 14.11 6.83 -9.07
C ILE A 115 12.85 7.68 -8.86
N GLU A 116 11.80 7.07 -8.34
CA GLU A 116 10.50 7.71 -8.11
C GLU A 116 10.41 8.43 -6.75
N SER A 117 11.51 8.55 -6.03
CA SER A 117 11.58 9.23 -4.72
C SER A 117 10.58 8.72 -3.69
N ARG A 118 10.37 7.41 -3.66
CA ARG A 118 9.46 6.75 -2.72
C ARG A 118 10.00 6.82 -1.30
N THR A 119 9.14 7.10 -0.35
CA THR A 119 9.49 7.44 1.03
C THR A 119 9.08 6.42 2.08
N GLU A 120 8.28 5.43 1.69
CA GLU A 120 7.77 4.40 2.59
C GLU A 120 8.45 3.05 2.30
N ASP A 121 8.86 2.36 3.37
CA ASP A 121 9.63 1.11 3.29
C ASP A 121 9.25 0.07 4.36
N PHE A 122 8.14 0.31 5.05
CA PHE A 122 7.70 -0.58 6.11
C PHE A 122 7.37 -1.99 5.60
N GLN A 123 7.59 -2.97 6.47
CA GLN A 123 7.31 -4.36 6.15
C GLN A 123 5.88 -4.74 6.52
N MET A 124 5.38 -5.82 5.88
CA MET A 124 4.10 -6.38 6.29
C MET A 124 4.12 -6.78 7.76
N ARG A 125 3.08 -6.42 8.48
CA ARG A 125 2.82 -6.92 9.82
C ARG A 125 2.54 -8.42 9.79
N PRO A 126 2.75 -9.17 10.91
CA PRO A 126 2.54 -10.63 10.94
C PRO A 126 1.18 -11.07 10.41
N GLU A 127 0.10 -10.37 10.79
CA GLU A 127 -1.26 -10.66 10.35
C GLU A 127 -1.47 -10.41 8.85
N GLN A 128 -0.84 -9.39 8.29
CA GLN A 128 -0.87 -9.13 6.84
C GLN A 128 -0.12 -10.20 6.07
N LYS A 129 1.03 -10.63 6.60
CA LYS A 129 1.82 -11.72 6.03
C LYS A 129 1.04 -13.02 6.03
N ASP A 130 0.36 -13.35 7.14
CA ASP A 130 -0.48 -14.55 7.25
C ASP A 130 -1.63 -14.51 6.24
N ALA A 131 -2.33 -13.38 6.09
CA ALA A 131 -3.39 -13.20 5.08
C ALA A 131 -2.88 -13.49 3.67
N VAL A 132 -1.74 -12.89 3.31
CA VAL A 132 -1.12 -13.06 1.99
C VAL A 132 -0.70 -14.51 1.76
N GLU A 133 -0.05 -15.14 2.73
CA GLU A 133 0.43 -16.52 2.61
C GLU A 133 -0.71 -17.53 2.48
N LYS A 134 -1.77 -17.40 3.29
CA LYS A 134 -2.98 -18.25 3.19
C LYS A 134 -3.64 -18.10 1.84
N THR A 135 -3.76 -16.87 1.34
CA THR A 135 -4.35 -16.63 0.02
C THR A 135 -3.54 -17.28 -1.11
N ILE A 136 -2.20 -17.15 -1.07
CA ILE A 136 -1.31 -17.76 -2.07
C ILE A 136 -1.44 -19.30 -2.04
N LEU A 137 -1.45 -19.89 -0.85
CA LEU A 137 -1.59 -21.33 -0.71
C LEU A 137 -2.93 -21.80 -1.28
N PHE A 138 -4.03 -21.15 -0.88
CA PHE A 138 -5.36 -21.47 -1.40
C PHE A 138 -5.42 -21.34 -2.93
N TYR A 139 -4.95 -20.23 -3.51
CA TYR A 139 -4.95 -20.04 -4.95
C TYR A 139 -4.17 -21.11 -5.70
N ARG A 140 -3.01 -21.50 -5.16
CA ARG A 140 -2.17 -22.55 -5.75
C ARG A 140 -2.90 -23.89 -5.76
N ASP A 141 -3.53 -24.27 -4.64
CA ASP A 141 -4.18 -25.56 -4.51
C ASP A 141 -5.47 -25.60 -5.33
N ALA A 142 -6.28 -24.52 -5.31
CA ALA A 142 -7.47 -24.42 -6.15
C ALA A 142 -7.16 -24.49 -7.67
N LYS A 143 -6.07 -23.86 -8.10
CA LYS A 143 -5.64 -23.91 -9.51
C LYS A 143 -5.08 -25.27 -9.94
N LYS A 144 -4.55 -26.06 -9.01
CA LYS A 144 -4.16 -27.46 -9.30
C LYS A 144 -5.39 -28.34 -9.51
N GLU A 145 -6.43 -28.15 -8.70
CA GLU A 145 -7.66 -28.93 -8.75
C GLU A 145 -8.56 -28.50 -9.92
N TYR A 146 -8.69 -27.19 -10.13
CA TYR A 146 -9.56 -26.59 -11.15
C TYR A 146 -8.78 -25.52 -11.96
N PRO A 147 -7.95 -25.89 -12.93
CA PRO A 147 -7.08 -24.95 -13.66
C PRO A 147 -7.82 -23.80 -14.35
N ASP A 148 -9.01 -24.09 -14.89
CA ASP A 148 -9.81 -23.16 -15.68
C ASP A 148 -10.72 -22.25 -14.85
N ARG A 149 -10.88 -22.52 -13.54
CA ARG A 149 -11.69 -21.69 -12.65
C ARG A 149 -10.86 -20.60 -11.99
N ALA A 150 -11.44 -19.42 -11.86
CA ALA A 150 -10.86 -18.34 -11.09
C ALA A 150 -11.21 -18.52 -9.60
N PRO A 151 -10.24 -18.89 -8.72
CA PRO A 151 -10.51 -19.04 -7.31
C PRO A 151 -10.81 -17.70 -6.64
N LYS A 152 -11.65 -17.75 -5.62
CA LYS A 152 -12.13 -16.61 -4.83
C LYS A 152 -11.61 -16.72 -3.41
N PHE A 153 -11.15 -15.60 -2.85
CA PHE A 153 -10.70 -15.53 -1.45
C PHE A 153 -11.21 -14.27 -0.78
N LEU A 154 -11.64 -14.37 0.47
CA LEU A 154 -12.19 -13.26 1.25
C LEU A 154 -11.24 -12.88 2.39
N TRP A 155 -10.85 -11.60 2.45
CA TRP A 155 -10.25 -11.02 3.65
C TRP A 155 -11.31 -10.29 4.45
N ASN A 156 -11.73 -10.95 5.52
CA ASN A 156 -12.49 -10.34 6.57
C ASN A 156 -11.54 -9.67 7.56
N ALA A 157 -11.19 -8.46 7.29
CA ALA A 157 -10.24 -7.74 8.11
C ALA A 157 -10.77 -6.35 8.46
N LYS A 158 -10.77 -6.05 9.76
CA LYS A 158 -11.26 -4.78 10.29
C LYS A 158 -10.58 -3.57 9.66
N MET A 159 -11.15 -2.38 9.88
CA MET A 159 -10.51 -1.12 9.51
C MET A 159 -9.10 -1.01 10.11
N ARG A 160 -8.18 -0.34 9.40
CA ARG A 160 -6.76 -0.18 9.77
C ARG A 160 -5.92 -1.46 9.72
N PHE A 161 -6.44 -2.53 9.16
CA PHE A 161 -5.64 -3.72 8.84
C PHE A 161 -4.55 -3.41 7.79
N GLY A 162 -4.76 -2.41 6.93
CA GLY A 162 -3.88 -2.13 5.79
C GLY A 162 -4.14 -3.09 4.63
N LYS A 163 -5.43 -3.31 4.31
CA LYS A 163 -5.87 -4.21 3.23
C LYS A 163 -5.26 -3.82 1.88
N THR A 164 -5.20 -2.54 1.57
CA THR A 164 -4.63 -1.99 0.33
C THR A 164 -3.18 -2.43 0.14
N PHE A 165 -2.32 -2.09 1.09
CA PHE A 165 -0.91 -2.48 1.08
C PHE A 165 -0.72 -3.99 1.00
N ALA A 166 -1.45 -4.76 1.83
CA ALA A 166 -1.37 -6.21 1.83
C ALA A 166 -1.82 -6.82 0.48
N SER A 167 -2.83 -6.23 -0.17
CA SER A 167 -3.27 -6.66 -1.51
C SER A 167 -2.21 -6.43 -2.58
N TYR A 168 -1.49 -5.32 -2.52
CA TYR A 168 -0.34 -5.06 -3.39
C TYR A 168 0.80 -6.04 -3.12
N GLN A 169 1.06 -6.37 -1.86
CA GLN A 169 2.06 -7.40 -1.51
C GLN A 169 1.67 -8.79 -2.01
N LEU A 170 0.38 -9.15 -1.97
CA LEU A 170 -0.14 -10.36 -2.61
C LEU A 170 0.15 -10.36 -4.12
N ALA A 171 -0.22 -9.28 -4.79
CA ALA A 171 -0.02 -9.13 -6.24
C ALA A 171 1.48 -9.20 -6.61
N LYS A 172 2.35 -8.54 -5.84
CA LYS A 172 3.80 -8.61 -6.01
C LYS A 172 4.34 -10.03 -5.89
N ARG A 173 3.95 -10.76 -4.82
CA ARG A 173 4.40 -12.15 -4.58
C ARG A 173 3.88 -13.13 -5.63
N MET A 174 2.68 -12.92 -6.13
CA MET A 174 2.08 -13.68 -7.23
C MET A 174 2.60 -13.25 -8.61
N LYS A 175 3.39 -12.18 -8.68
CA LYS A 175 3.92 -11.59 -9.93
C LYS A 175 2.82 -11.15 -10.90
N PHE A 176 1.71 -10.67 -10.37
CA PHE A 176 0.62 -10.14 -11.18
C PHE A 176 1.04 -8.83 -11.86
N LYS A 177 0.59 -8.65 -13.09
CA LYS A 177 0.87 -7.45 -13.89
C LYS A 177 -0.37 -6.61 -14.17
N LYS A 178 -1.54 -7.22 -14.16
CA LYS A 178 -2.81 -6.54 -14.47
C LYS A 178 -3.76 -6.72 -13.29
N ILE A 179 -3.88 -5.69 -12.48
CA ILE A 179 -4.68 -5.67 -11.26
C ILE A 179 -5.86 -4.73 -11.48
N LEU A 180 -7.08 -5.22 -11.33
CA LEU A 180 -8.29 -4.40 -11.35
C LEU A 180 -8.86 -4.29 -9.94
N VAL A 181 -9.02 -3.06 -9.45
CA VAL A 181 -9.65 -2.77 -8.15
C VAL A 181 -11.01 -2.14 -8.41
N LEU A 182 -12.06 -2.78 -7.89
CA LEU A 182 -13.43 -2.34 -8.01
C LEU A 182 -14.02 -2.01 -6.64
N THR A 183 -14.69 -0.87 -6.53
CA THR A 183 -15.34 -0.42 -5.29
C THR A 183 -16.68 0.24 -5.56
N PHE A 184 -17.56 0.25 -4.54
CA PHE A 184 -18.75 1.13 -4.53
C PHE A 184 -18.47 2.50 -3.93
N LYS A 185 -17.31 2.68 -3.26
CA LYS A 185 -16.92 3.94 -2.59
C LYS A 185 -15.72 4.57 -3.27
N PRO A 186 -15.91 5.41 -4.29
CA PRO A 186 -14.79 6.06 -4.98
C PRO A 186 -13.84 6.86 -4.07
N ALA A 187 -14.33 7.28 -2.89
CA ALA A 187 -13.54 8.06 -1.93
C ALA A 187 -12.27 7.34 -1.41
N VAL A 188 -12.17 6.01 -1.56
CA VAL A 188 -10.96 5.26 -1.16
C VAL A 188 -9.85 5.27 -2.22
N GLU A 189 -10.09 5.85 -3.40
CA GLU A 189 -9.12 5.92 -4.52
C GLU A 189 -7.76 6.47 -4.08
N SER A 190 -7.77 7.57 -3.33
CA SER A 190 -6.53 8.21 -2.88
C SER A 190 -5.68 7.31 -1.99
N ALA A 191 -6.29 6.46 -1.16
CA ALA A 191 -5.54 5.53 -0.33
C ALA A 191 -4.87 4.42 -1.17
N TRP A 192 -5.55 3.94 -2.22
CA TRP A 192 -4.99 2.97 -3.16
C TRP A 192 -3.84 3.58 -3.97
N GLU A 193 -4.01 4.81 -4.46
CA GLU A 193 -2.97 5.54 -5.19
C GLU A 193 -1.76 5.82 -4.29
N GLU A 194 -1.97 6.33 -3.08
CA GLU A 194 -0.92 6.70 -2.13
C GLU A 194 -0.06 5.50 -1.74
N ASP A 195 -0.66 4.40 -1.25
CA ASP A 195 0.07 3.18 -0.88
C ASP A 195 0.93 2.66 -2.05
N LEU A 196 0.41 2.73 -3.30
CA LEU A 196 1.15 2.29 -4.47
C LEU A 196 2.32 3.21 -4.81
N MET A 197 2.11 4.53 -4.75
CA MET A 197 3.06 5.52 -5.24
C MET A 197 4.14 5.90 -4.22
N THR A 198 3.91 5.67 -2.94
CA THR A 198 4.86 6.05 -1.88
C THR A 198 5.75 4.92 -1.40
N HIS A 199 5.32 3.65 -1.53
CA HIS A 199 6.06 2.53 -1.01
C HIS A 199 7.10 1.99 -2.00
N ILE A 200 8.34 1.75 -1.52
CA ILE A 200 9.48 1.31 -2.33
C ILE A 200 9.25 -0.05 -3.03
N ASP A 201 8.45 -0.92 -2.44
CA ASP A 201 8.16 -2.25 -2.97
C ASP A 201 7.43 -2.24 -4.31
N PHE A 202 6.76 -1.14 -4.63
CA PHE A 202 5.94 -0.98 -5.83
C PHE A 202 6.56 0.01 -6.83
N GLU A 203 7.87 0.27 -6.70
CA GLU A 203 8.59 1.10 -7.66
C GLU A 203 8.42 0.56 -9.09
N GLY A 204 8.08 1.47 -10.00
CA GLY A 204 7.78 1.13 -11.38
C GLY A 204 6.35 0.64 -11.64
N TRP A 205 5.49 0.50 -10.65
CA TRP A 205 4.08 0.18 -10.90
C TRP A 205 3.31 1.41 -11.38
N GLN A 206 2.28 1.19 -12.20
CA GLN A 206 1.48 2.22 -12.82
C GLN A 206 0.06 2.22 -12.25
N PHE A 207 -0.47 3.41 -11.96
CA PHE A 207 -1.83 3.56 -11.44
C PHE A 207 -2.70 4.32 -12.44
N ILE A 208 -3.86 3.76 -12.78
CA ILE A 208 -4.85 4.41 -13.63
C ILE A 208 -6.22 4.41 -12.95
N SER A 209 -6.92 5.53 -13.07
CA SER A 209 -8.24 5.75 -12.50
C SER A 209 -9.03 6.78 -13.30
N LYS A 210 -10.28 7.00 -12.91
CA LYS A 210 -11.10 8.06 -13.50
C LYS A 210 -10.47 9.46 -13.37
N LYS A 211 -9.77 9.72 -12.27
CA LYS A 211 -9.12 11.00 -11.98
C LYS A 211 -8.08 11.37 -13.03
N ASN A 212 -7.34 10.39 -13.55
CA ASN A 212 -6.37 10.58 -14.62
C ASN A 212 -6.91 10.22 -16.01
N GLY A 213 -8.24 10.04 -16.14
CA GLY A 213 -8.91 9.77 -17.41
C GLY A 213 -8.66 8.38 -17.98
N TYR A 214 -8.20 7.42 -17.17
CA TYR A 214 -7.85 6.06 -17.61
C TYR A 214 -6.93 6.07 -18.85
N ARG A 215 -5.83 6.79 -18.78
CA ARG A 215 -4.88 6.95 -19.89
C ARG A 215 -4.13 5.65 -20.19
N ILE A 216 -4.77 4.78 -20.96
CA ILE A 216 -4.27 3.45 -21.29
C ILE A 216 -3.12 3.54 -22.29
N ASP A 217 -3.19 4.49 -23.22
CA ASP A 217 -2.18 4.67 -24.27
C ASP A 217 -0.80 5.10 -23.73
N ASP A 218 -0.77 5.63 -22.50
CA ASP A 218 0.46 6.06 -21.82
C ASP A 218 1.12 4.94 -21.01
N LEU A 219 0.52 3.74 -20.97
CA LEU A 219 0.98 2.64 -20.12
C LEU A 219 2.11 1.84 -20.77
N GLU A 220 3.10 1.49 -19.97
CA GLU A 220 4.16 0.56 -20.35
C GLU A 220 3.73 -0.88 -20.03
N GLU A 221 3.48 -1.70 -21.05
CA GLU A 221 3.02 -3.10 -20.90
C GLU A 221 3.99 -4.00 -20.11
N SER A 222 5.26 -3.65 -20.05
CA SER A 222 6.27 -4.39 -19.28
C SER A 222 6.12 -4.24 -17.77
N ARG A 223 5.51 -3.15 -17.32
CA ARG A 223 5.35 -2.75 -15.92
C ARG A 223 3.98 -3.15 -15.38
N PRO A 224 3.87 -3.52 -14.09
CA PRO A 224 2.58 -3.80 -13.48
C PRO A 224 1.65 -2.58 -13.51
N ILE A 225 0.36 -2.84 -13.75
CA ILE A 225 -0.69 -1.84 -13.87
C ILE A 225 -1.76 -2.12 -12.84
N VAL A 226 -2.13 -1.10 -12.07
CA VAL A 226 -3.29 -1.10 -11.19
C VAL A 226 -4.35 -0.18 -11.78
N CYS A 227 -5.47 -0.75 -12.17
CA CYS A 227 -6.65 0.01 -12.58
C CYS A 227 -7.62 0.08 -11.41
N PHE A 228 -7.96 1.29 -10.98
CA PHE A 228 -8.94 1.54 -9.92
C PHE A 228 -10.18 2.19 -10.48
N GLY A 229 -11.35 1.70 -10.11
CA GLY A 229 -12.59 2.33 -10.50
C GLY A 229 -13.81 1.89 -9.69
N SER A 230 -14.87 2.67 -9.80
CA SER A 230 -16.16 2.25 -9.27
C SER A 230 -16.85 1.27 -10.23
N PHE A 231 -17.73 0.44 -9.69
CA PHE A 231 -18.60 -0.40 -10.49
C PHE A 231 -19.37 0.39 -11.54
N GLN A 232 -19.93 1.53 -11.13
CA GLN A 232 -20.71 2.40 -12.01
C GLN A 232 -19.89 2.98 -13.16
N ASP A 233 -18.63 3.32 -12.89
CA ASP A 233 -17.77 3.93 -13.91
C ASP A 233 -17.26 2.89 -14.92
N LEU A 234 -16.82 1.72 -14.46
CA LEU A 234 -16.18 0.73 -15.31
C LEU A 234 -17.13 -0.32 -15.88
N LEU A 235 -18.12 -0.76 -15.10
CA LEU A 235 -19.02 -1.85 -15.48
C LEU A 235 -20.44 -1.37 -15.83
N GLY A 236 -20.72 -0.09 -15.69
CA GLY A 236 -22.03 0.46 -16.03
C GLY A 236 -22.37 0.29 -17.51
N VAL A 237 -23.59 -0.12 -17.79
CA VAL A 237 -24.12 -0.25 -19.15
C VAL A 237 -24.47 1.10 -19.78
N ASP A 238 -24.49 1.15 -21.09
CA ASP A 238 -24.98 2.28 -21.84
C ASP A 238 -26.52 2.27 -21.81
N ARG A 239 -27.13 3.39 -21.43
CA ARG A 239 -28.58 3.50 -21.25
C ARG A 239 -29.38 3.40 -22.56
N GLU A 240 -28.76 3.73 -23.69
CA GLU A 240 -29.43 3.72 -25.00
C GLU A 240 -29.36 2.32 -25.65
N THR A 241 -28.24 1.65 -25.48
CA THR A 241 -27.97 0.37 -26.18
C THR A 241 -28.12 -0.85 -25.29
N GLY A 242 -28.17 -0.69 -23.94
CA GLY A 242 -28.16 -1.77 -22.97
C GLY A 242 -26.84 -2.57 -22.96
N GLY A 243 -25.83 -2.12 -23.71
CA GLY A 243 -24.54 -2.77 -23.83
C GLY A 243 -23.45 -2.12 -22.97
N ILE A 244 -22.23 -2.68 -23.05
CA ILE A 244 -21.05 -2.10 -22.41
C ILE A 244 -20.78 -0.73 -23.03
N LYS A 245 -20.51 0.28 -22.21
CA LYS A 245 -20.09 1.60 -22.72
C LYS A 245 -18.79 1.44 -23.52
N ALA A 246 -18.79 1.92 -24.79
CA ALA A 246 -17.64 1.78 -25.69
C ALA A 246 -16.31 2.26 -25.07
N LYS A 247 -16.34 3.31 -24.24
CA LYS A 247 -15.16 3.81 -23.52
C LYS A 247 -14.58 2.83 -22.48
N ASN A 248 -15.35 1.82 -22.06
CA ASN A 248 -14.98 0.82 -21.04
C ASN A 248 -14.73 -0.56 -21.66
N GLU A 249 -14.85 -0.73 -22.98
CA GLU A 249 -14.65 -2.00 -23.66
C GLU A 249 -13.31 -2.66 -23.32
N TRP A 250 -12.28 -1.85 -23.17
CA TRP A 250 -10.95 -2.32 -22.77
C TRP A 250 -10.92 -3.03 -21.41
N VAL A 251 -11.76 -2.64 -20.45
CA VAL A 251 -11.84 -3.33 -19.13
C VAL A 251 -12.32 -4.76 -19.30
N HIS A 252 -13.29 -4.97 -20.19
CA HIS A 252 -13.90 -6.26 -20.47
C HIS A 252 -13.08 -7.17 -21.38
N THR A 253 -12.29 -6.56 -22.29
CA THR A 253 -11.42 -7.29 -23.21
C THR A 253 -10.04 -7.60 -22.62
N THR A 254 -9.68 -6.96 -21.50
CA THR A 254 -8.43 -7.22 -20.80
C THR A 254 -8.53 -8.51 -19.98
N ASN A 255 -7.55 -9.41 -20.13
CA ASN A 255 -7.37 -10.54 -19.23
C ASN A 255 -6.65 -10.07 -17.98
N TRP A 256 -7.38 -9.87 -16.89
CA TRP A 256 -6.85 -9.46 -15.61
C TRP A 256 -6.19 -10.63 -14.88
N ASP A 257 -5.06 -10.39 -14.22
CA ASP A 257 -4.48 -11.40 -13.34
C ASP A 257 -5.32 -11.57 -12.08
N ILE A 258 -5.76 -10.44 -11.49
CA ILE A 258 -6.62 -10.43 -10.32
C ILE A 258 -7.63 -9.29 -10.38
N VAL A 259 -8.86 -9.57 -9.94
CA VAL A 259 -9.87 -8.57 -9.63
C VAL A 259 -10.03 -8.50 -8.11
N ILE A 260 -9.88 -7.29 -7.56
CA ILE A 260 -10.00 -7.02 -6.13
C ILE A 260 -11.28 -6.21 -5.91
N PHE A 261 -12.17 -6.74 -5.09
CA PHE A 261 -13.39 -6.06 -4.67
C PHE A 261 -13.16 -5.41 -3.31
N ASP A 262 -13.05 -4.07 -3.29
CA ASP A 262 -12.88 -3.33 -2.05
C ASP A 262 -14.22 -2.90 -1.47
N GLU A 263 -14.31 -2.90 -0.13
CA GLU A 263 -15.54 -2.64 0.61
C GLU A 263 -16.68 -3.60 0.21
N TYR A 264 -16.34 -4.90 0.07
CA TYR A 264 -17.31 -5.93 -0.24
C TYR A 264 -18.32 -6.10 0.90
N HIS A 265 -19.55 -5.69 0.65
CA HIS A 265 -20.68 -5.88 1.54
C HIS A 265 -21.66 -6.87 0.88
N PHE A 266 -21.69 -8.10 1.40
CA PHE A 266 -22.58 -9.13 0.88
C PHE A 266 -24.05 -8.67 0.80
N GLY A 267 -24.74 -9.03 -0.25
CA GLY A 267 -26.12 -8.64 -0.52
C GLY A 267 -26.23 -7.30 -1.25
N ALA A 268 -25.78 -6.19 -0.64
CA ALA A 268 -25.80 -4.86 -1.28
C ALA A 268 -24.97 -4.83 -2.56
N TRP A 269 -23.89 -5.59 -2.61
CA TRP A 269 -23.02 -5.73 -3.77
C TRP A 269 -23.73 -6.47 -4.91
N ARG A 270 -24.35 -7.59 -4.62
CA ARG A 270 -25.08 -8.43 -5.57
C ARG A 270 -26.27 -7.67 -6.17
N ASP A 271 -27.07 -7.03 -5.31
CA ASP A 271 -28.24 -6.28 -5.73
C ASP A 271 -27.85 -5.05 -6.57
N SER A 272 -26.78 -4.38 -6.21
CA SER A 272 -26.28 -3.22 -6.97
C SER A 272 -25.68 -3.63 -8.30
N ALA A 273 -24.95 -4.76 -8.37
CA ALA A 273 -24.45 -5.29 -9.64
C ALA A 273 -25.62 -5.75 -10.53
N GLN A 274 -26.59 -6.46 -9.99
CA GLN A 274 -27.80 -6.84 -10.75
C GLN A 274 -28.58 -5.65 -11.25
N LYS A 275 -28.78 -4.61 -10.42
CA LYS A 275 -29.45 -3.37 -10.84
C LYS A 275 -28.71 -2.61 -11.94
N LEU A 276 -27.37 -2.62 -11.91
CA LEU A 276 -26.56 -2.03 -12.98
C LEU A 276 -26.75 -2.73 -14.33
N PHE A 277 -27.05 -4.04 -14.30
CA PHE A 277 -27.22 -4.85 -15.51
C PHE A 277 -28.70 -5.06 -15.92
N LEU A 278 -29.66 -4.86 -15.01
CA LEU A 278 -31.05 -5.24 -15.23
C LEU A 278 -32.08 -4.11 -15.24
N LYS A 279 -31.74 -2.84 -14.95
CA LYS A 279 -32.78 -1.77 -14.92
C LYS A 279 -32.41 -0.50 -15.64
N GLU A 280 -33.18 -0.28 -16.66
CA GLU A 280 -33.83 0.95 -17.06
C GLU A 280 -34.90 1.30 -16.03
N ASP A 281 -35.00 2.61 -15.76
CA ASP A 281 -36.05 3.36 -15.06
C ASP A 281 -35.89 3.57 -13.55
N GLU A 282 -35.93 4.87 -13.30
CA GLU A 282 -36.32 5.68 -12.15
C GLU A 282 -35.21 6.15 -11.20
N ASP A 283 -35.14 7.47 -11.20
CA ASP A 283 -34.52 8.36 -10.24
C ASP A 283 -35.08 8.08 -8.84
N GLU A 284 -34.24 7.64 -7.93
CA GLU A 284 -34.25 8.01 -6.51
C GLU A 284 -33.32 7.06 -5.74
N TYR A 285 -32.14 7.57 -5.42
CA TYR A 285 -31.29 6.95 -4.42
C TYR A 285 -31.67 7.53 -3.06
N ASP A 286 -32.71 6.99 -2.46
CA ASP A 286 -32.93 7.15 -1.02
C ASP A 286 -32.66 5.83 -0.29
N ALA A 287 -32.06 5.99 0.89
CA ALA A 287 -31.64 5.05 1.88
C ALA A 287 -32.22 3.63 1.75
N LEU A 288 -31.30 2.68 1.62
CA LEU A 288 -31.51 1.22 1.69
C LEU A 288 -32.51 0.82 2.75
N ASP A 289 -33.70 0.50 2.31
CA ASP A 289 -34.72 -0.18 3.11
C ASP A 289 -34.37 -1.68 3.16
N ILE A 290 -33.57 -2.05 4.15
CA ILE A 290 -32.97 -3.38 4.32
C ILE A 290 -34.01 -4.45 4.70
N GLU A 291 -35.25 -4.06 5.06
CA GLU A 291 -36.25 -4.99 5.58
C GLU A 291 -37.11 -5.69 4.51
N LYS A 292 -37.12 -5.23 3.25
CA LYS A 292 -37.98 -5.78 2.20
C LYS A 292 -37.42 -6.98 1.42
N TYR A 293 -36.17 -7.38 1.67
CA TYR A 293 -35.49 -8.39 0.86
C TYR A 293 -35.30 -9.75 1.52
N LYS A 294 -36.16 -10.09 2.48
CA LYS A 294 -36.05 -11.37 3.25
C LYS A 294 -36.75 -12.57 2.62
N GLU A 295 -37.44 -12.48 1.51
CA GLU A 295 -38.31 -13.56 1.05
C GLU A 295 -37.90 -14.29 -0.25
N ASP A 296 -36.83 -13.91 -0.95
CA ASP A 296 -36.41 -14.62 -2.19
C ASP A 296 -35.02 -15.30 -2.05
N GLU A 297 -34.76 -15.95 -0.94
CA GLU A 297 -33.46 -16.56 -0.60
C GLU A 297 -33.20 -17.98 -1.17
N ALA A 298 -34.07 -18.53 -1.98
CA ALA A 298 -33.81 -19.83 -2.57
C ALA A 298 -33.50 -19.73 -4.07
N ASP A 299 -32.36 -20.26 -4.48
CA ASP A 299 -31.94 -20.48 -5.86
C ASP A 299 -31.26 -19.31 -6.60
N ASN A 300 -30.09 -18.89 -6.20
CA ASN A 300 -29.14 -18.43 -7.24
C ASN A 300 -27.70 -18.59 -6.77
N ALA A 301 -27.08 -19.68 -7.12
CA ALA A 301 -25.65 -19.82 -7.18
C ALA A 301 -25.04 -18.58 -7.88
N TYR A 302 -24.01 -18.02 -7.30
CA TYR A 302 -23.22 -16.93 -7.86
C TYR A 302 -22.91 -17.23 -9.33
N ASN A 303 -23.53 -16.52 -10.23
CA ASN A 303 -23.37 -16.75 -11.65
C ASN A 303 -22.29 -15.80 -12.18
N GLU A 304 -21.13 -16.34 -12.56
CA GLU A 304 -20.01 -15.58 -13.18
C GLU A 304 -20.44 -14.83 -14.44
N THR A 305 -21.62 -15.16 -14.99
CA THR A 305 -22.23 -14.49 -16.14
C THR A 305 -22.61 -13.03 -15.89
N PHE A 306 -22.69 -12.57 -14.64
CA PHE A 306 -23.03 -11.19 -14.33
C PHE A 306 -21.84 -10.21 -14.33
N LEU A 307 -20.62 -10.70 -14.36
CA LEU A 307 -19.42 -9.87 -14.48
C LEU A 307 -18.69 -10.25 -15.76
N PRO A 308 -18.90 -9.53 -16.87
CA PRO A 308 -18.22 -9.82 -18.14
C PRO A 308 -16.76 -9.36 -18.10
N ILE A 309 -16.01 -9.80 -17.07
CA ILE A 309 -14.60 -9.52 -16.86
C ILE A 309 -13.86 -10.85 -16.82
N THR A 310 -12.83 -10.97 -17.64
CA THR A 310 -11.95 -12.13 -17.62
C THR A 310 -10.83 -11.92 -16.60
N THR A 311 -10.71 -12.83 -15.63
CA THR A 311 -9.65 -12.79 -14.63
C THR A 311 -9.19 -14.18 -14.22
N SER A 312 -7.97 -14.26 -13.71
CA SER A 312 -7.40 -15.51 -13.17
C SER A 312 -7.71 -15.73 -11.69
N TYR A 313 -7.92 -14.64 -10.92
CA TYR A 313 -8.15 -14.71 -9.46
C TYR A 313 -9.11 -13.61 -8.99
N TYR A 314 -9.82 -13.87 -7.91
CA TYR A 314 -10.67 -12.90 -7.23
C TYR A 314 -10.28 -12.74 -5.75
N LEU A 315 -10.12 -11.50 -5.29
CA LEU A 315 -9.92 -11.15 -3.89
C LEU A 315 -11.05 -10.23 -3.43
N PHE A 316 -11.70 -10.58 -2.33
CA PHE A 316 -12.75 -9.79 -1.72
C PHE A 316 -12.24 -9.20 -0.40
N LEU A 317 -12.39 -7.88 -0.21
CA LEU A 317 -11.98 -7.17 0.99
C LEU A 317 -13.21 -6.65 1.72
N SER A 318 -13.38 -7.04 2.97
CA SER A 318 -14.51 -6.60 3.81
C SER A 318 -14.07 -6.23 5.22
N GLY A 319 -14.71 -5.22 5.79
CA GLY A 319 -14.57 -4.89 7.20
C GLY A 319 -15.72 -5.44 8.09
N THR A 320 -16.79 -5.95 7.46
CA THR A 320 -18.01 -6.42 8.15
C THR A 320 -18.57 -7.68 7.50
N PRO A 321 -18.00 -8.84 7.75
CA PRO A 321 -18.20 -10.05 6.95
C PRO A 321 -19.36 -10.96 7.36
N PHE A 322 -20.04 -10.65 8.47
CA PHE A 322 -21.02 -11.58 9.07
C PHE A 322 -22.06 -12.13 8.08
N ARG A 323 -22.42 -11.34 7.06
CA ARG A 323 -23.40 -11.77 6.05
C ARG A 323 -22.81 -12.67 4.99
N ALA A 324 -21.58 -12.43 4.53
CA ALA A 324 -20.93 -13.25 3.51
C ALA A 324 -20.63 -14.69 3.99
N ILE A 325 -20.31 -14.84 5.27
CA ILE A 325 -20.07 -16.15 5.90
C ILE A 325 -21.38 -16.92 6.06
N ASN A 326 -22.45 -16.23 6.50
CA ASN A 326 -23.73 -16.89 6.76
C ASN A 326 -24.50 -17.28 5.48
N SER A 327 -24.15 -16.69 4.34
CA SER A 327 -24.85 -16.98 3.07
C SER A 327 -24.32 -18.20 2.32
N GLY A 328 -23.20 -18.77 2.78
CA GLY A 328 -22.57 -19.90 2.09
C GLY A 328 -21.83 -19.56 0.80
N GLU A 329 -21.65 -18.26 0.49
CA GLU A 329 -20.91 -17.83 -0.71
C GLU A 329 -19.41 -18.13 -0.61
N PHE A 330 -18.87 -18.15 0.60
CA PHE A 330 -17.51 -18.53 0.91
C PHE A 330 -17.48 -19.64 1.93
N ILE A 331 -16.71 -20.68 1.67
CA ILE A 331 -16.40 -21.73 2.65
C ILE A 331 -15.25 -21.29 3.54
N GLU A 332 -15.08 -21.90 4.72
CA GLU A 332 -14.10 -21.50 5.73
C GLU A 332 -12.67 -21.40 5.17
N ASP A 333 -12.28 -22.35 4.32
CA ASP A 333 -10.94 -22.36 3.69
C ASP A 333 -10.69 -21.21 2.72
N GLN A 334 -11.73 -20.49 2.31
CA GLN A 334 -11.68 -19.33 1.42
C GLN A 334 -11.65 -18.00 2.18
N ILE A 335 -11.55 -18.03 3.51
CA ILE A 335 -11.70 -16.85 4.34
C ILE A 335 -10.48 -16.67 5.23
N PHE A 336 -9.93 -15.47 5.21
CA PHE A 336 -9.02 -15.00 6.25
C PHE A 336 -9.76 -14.04 7.18
N ASN A 337 -9.74 -14.33 8.48
CA ASN A 337 -10.38 -13.51 9.50
C ASN A 337 -9.35 -12.78 10.35
N TRP A 338 -9.54 -11.46 10.52
CA TRP A 338 -8.81 -10.63 11.47
C TRP A 338 -9.77 -9.67 12.16
N THR A 339 -10.20 -10.06 13.35
CA THR A 339 -11.21 -9.35 14.15
C THR A 339 -10.58 -8.39 15.14
N TYR A 340 -11.43 -7.61 15.81
CA TYR A 340 -10.99 -6.75 16.92
C TYR A 340 -10.35 -7.56 18.06
N SER A 341 -10.88 -8.74 18.37
CA SER A 341 -10.33 -9.63 19.40
C SER A 341 -8.96 -10.16 19.04
N ASP A 342 -8.71 -10.44 17.76
CA ASP A 342 -7.40 -10.90 17.28
C ASP A 342 -6.36 -9.80 17.42
N GLU A 343 -6.73 -8.55 17.12
CA GLU A 343 -5.83 -7.42 17.30
C GLU A 343 -5.52 -7.17 18.79
N GLN A 344 -6.51 -7.27 19.68
CA GLN A 344 -6.24 -7.10 21.12
C GLN A 344 -5.28 -8.17 21.62
N ARG A 345 -5.49 -9.44 21.26
CA ARG A 345 -4.56 -10.53 21.58
C ARG A 345 -3.15 -10.29 21.02
N ALA A 346 -3.06 -9.79 19.79
CA ALA A 346 -1.75 -9.46 19.20
C ALA A 346 -1.05 -8.33 19.97
N LYS A 347 -1.78 -7.31 20.42
CA LYS A 347 -1.24 -6.21 21.24
C LYS A 347 -0.77 -6.69 22.62
N GLU A 348 -1.53 -7.57 23.28
CA GLU A 348 -1.17 -8.15 24.57
C GLU A 348 0.10 -9.01 24.48
N ASN A 349 0.30 -9.68 23.36
CA ASN A 349 1.47 -10.52 23.10
C ASN A 349 2.65 -9.76 22.46
N TRP A 350 2.53 -8.45 22.25
CA TRP A 350 3.57 -7.64 21.64
C TRP A 350 4.72 -7.42 22.63
N VAL A 351 5.90 -7.98 22.35
CA VAL A 351 7.13 -7.90 23.16
C VAL A 351 8.13 -6.88 22.58
N GLY A 352 7.71 -6.07 21.63
CA GLY A 352 8.55 -5.05 20.99
C GLY A 352 8.39 -3.67 21.63
N SER A 353 9.50 -2.91 21.65
CA SER A 353 9.55 -1.52 22.12
C SER A 353 8.92 -0.58 21.11
#